data_8a3fd4d332de0b9298ddfd86549ed344
#
_entry.id   8a3fd4d332de0b9298ddfd86549ed344
#
_cell.length_a   1.000
_cell.length_b   1.000
_cell.length_c   1.000
_cell.angle_alpha   90.00
_cell.angle_beta   90.00
_cell.angle_gamma   90.00
#
_symmetry.space_group_name_H-M   'P 1'
#
loop_
_entity.id
_entity.type
_entity.pdbx_description
1 polymer ?
#
loop_
_entity_poly.entity_id
_entity_poly.type
_entity_poly.pdbx_seq_one_letter_code
_entity_poly.pdbx_strand_id
1 'polypeptide(L)'
;MKFHYSLIAAALLSGFISTEVKAEDNFAVVYQQQIKPFWQTVTPQQLKLSDDSILHYVLITPAQPKATVVVVNGRTESYMKYQELAYELTQQGYQVLMFDHRGQGLSARLTENPHKGHIEDFQQYIDDMHQLVSRVGQADTSLPLYLLGHSMGGAISTLYLQQYPDVFQKAALSAPMHGINGKLAYDEWDACRLASSVTVFSTEGYAGFSDAPYVAGPFESNQLTGSKARYQWMRALYQDNSQLQLGGATWGWLKQACAVLPQMQLQASQIKIPLLVMQAELDTIVSATAQQEFCAVLANNSNSGCVGGLQVIKGAKHELLFEQDTIRQQVVEKVLAHFATR
;
A
#
# COMPACT_ATOMS: atom_id res chain seq x y z
N MET A 1 54.95 35.59 -57.77
CA MET A 1 54.39 36.02 -56.47
C MET A 1 53.06 35.34 -56.29
N LYS A 2 53.03 34.30 -55.48
CA LYS A 2 51.75 33.57 -55.13
C LYS A 2 51.49 33.79 -53.65
N PHE A 3 50.47 34.51 -53.31
CA PHE A 3 49.99 34.68 -51.93
C PHE A 3 49.13 33.48 -51.55
N HIS A 4 49.53 32.79 -50.47
CA HIS A 4 48.70 31.77 -49.85
C HIS A 4 47.94 32.40 -48.72
N TYR A 5 46.61 32.35 -48.76
CA TYR A 5 45.73 32.65 -47.64
C TYR A 5 45.44 31.37 -46.86
N SER A 6 45.92 31.31 -45.65
CA SER A 6 45.55 30.26 -44.69
C SER A 6 44.25 30.67 -44.00
N LEU A 7 43.20 29.91 -44.22
CA LEU A 7 41.95 30.01 -43.47
C LEU A 7 42.10 29.22 -42.16
N ILE A 8 42.07 29.94 -41.05
CA ILE A 8 41.92 29.35 -39.70
C ILE A 8 40.45 29.12 -39.45
N ALA A 9 40.01 27.85 -39.47
CA ALA A 9 38.69 27.46 -39.05
C ALA A 9 38.64 27.37 -37.52
N ALA A 10 37.99 28.32 -36.88
CA ALA A 10 37.68 28.25 -35.45
C ALA A 10 36.50 27.29 -35.24
N ALA A 11 36.77 26.09 -34.73
CA ALA A 11 35.76 25.16 -34.28
C ALA A 11 35.17 25.67 -32.97
N LEU A 12 33.95 26.24 -33.02
CA LEU A 12 33.13 26.49 -31.86
C LEU A 12 32.56 25.15 -31.36
N LEU A 13 33.19 24.57 -30.33
CA LEU A 13 32.63 23.51 -29.52
C LEU A 13 31.51 24.12 -28.67
N SER A 14 30.29 24.10 -29.20
CA SER A 14 29.08 24.28 -28.39
C SER A 14 28.90 23.02 -27.56
N GLY A 15 29.38 23.06 -26.31
CA GLY A 15 29.08 22.08 -25.30
C GLY A 15 27.56 22.12 -25.03
N PHE A 16 26.83 21.17 -25.59
CA PHE A 16 25.48 20.86 -25.10
C PHE A 16 25.65 20.32 -23.69
N ILE A 17 25.45 21.18 -22.68
CA ILE A 17 25.14 20.75 -21.34
C ILE A 17 23.73 20.18 -21.46
N SER A 18 23.63 18.86 -21.65
CA SER A 18 22.42 18.11 -21.43
C SER A 18 22.12 18.20 -19.93
N THR A 19 21.39 19.24 -19.53
CA THR A 19 20.66 19.18 -18.28
C THR A 19 19.63 18.08 -18.49
N GLU A 20 19.88 16.89 -17.93
CA GLU A 20 18.82 15.96 -17.61
C GLU A 20 17.84 16.75 -16.72
N VAL A 21 16.80 17.31 -17.34
CA VAL A 21 15.61 17.73 -16.63
C VAL A 21 15.06 16.42 -16.08
N LYS A 22 15.36 16.13 -14.80
CA LYS A 22 14.62 15.11 -14.06
C LYS A 22 13.17 15.45 -14.29
N ALA A 23 12.42 14.52 -14.89
CA ALA A 23 10.98 14.69 -15.09
C ALA A 23 10.42 15.11 -13.73
N GLU A 24 10.02 16.35 -13.59
CA GLU A 24 9.41 16.85 -12.37
C GLU A 24 8.11 16.09 -12.19
N ASP A 25 7.88 15.66 -10.96
CA ASP A 25 6.67 14.98 -10.54
C ASP A 25 5.46 15.89 -10.87
N ASN A 26 4.68 15.50 -11.85
CA ASN A 26 3.55 16.26 -12.38
C ASN A 26 2.32 16.21 -11.45
N PHE A 27 2.45 15.46 -10.37
CA PHE A 27 1.36 15.18 -9.44
C PHE A 27 0.64 16.42 -8.96
N ALA A 28 1.34 17.48 -8.56
CA ALA A 28 0.71 18.68 -8.00
C ALA A 28 -0.29 19.35 -8.98
N VAL A 29 0.06 19.38 -10.27
CA VAL A 29 -0.80 19.96 -11.32
C VAL A 29 -2.01 19.04 -11.56
N VAL A 30 -1.76 17.74 -11.75
CA VAL A 30 -2.82 16.74 -11.99
C VAL A 30 -3.76 16.67 -10.78
N TYR A 31 -3.22 16.74 -9.57
CA TYR A 31 -4.03 16.76 -8.35
C TYR A 31 -5.02 17.91 -8.34
N GLN A 32 -4.56 19.14 -8.57
CA GLN A 32 -5.44 20.32 -8.51
C GLN A 32 -6.47 20.34 -9.65
N GLN A 33 -6.09 19.91 -10.85
CA GLN A 33 -6.94 20.03 -12.03
C GLN A 33 -7.92 18.88 -12.23
N GLN A 34 -7.58 17.68 -11.76
CA GLN A 34 -8.34 16.45 -12.07
C GLN A 34 -8.72 15.66 -10.81
N ILE A 35 -7.76 15.34 -9.93
CA ILE A 35 -7.99 14.44 -8.80
C ILE A 35 -8.85 15.11 -7.74
N LYS A 36 -8.52 16.35 -7.36
CA LYS A 36 -9.27 17.08 -6.31
C LYS A 36 -10.73 17.34 -6.71
N PRO A 37 -11.06 17.84 -7.93
CA PRO A 37 -12.45 17.95 -8.36
C PRO A 37 -13.19 16.62 -8.37
N PHE A 38 -12.55 15.55 -8.85
CA PHE A 38 -13.13 14.20 -8.78
C PHE A 38 -13.40 13.77 -7.34
N TRP A 39 -12.42 13.94 -6.44
CA TRP A 39 -12.57 13.54 -5.04
C TRP A 39 -13.67 14.29 -4.31
N GLN A 40 -13.95 15.53 -4.69
CA GLN A 40 -15.07 16.32 -4.13
C GLN A 40 -16.44 15.74 -4.47
N THR A 41 -16.54 14.86 -5.46
CA THR A 41 -17.78 14.14 -5.79
C THR A 41 -17.95 12.84 -5.02
N VAL A 42 -16.90 12.37 -4.35
CA VAL A 42 -16.91 11.10 -3.59
C VAL A 42 -17.61 11.28 -2.25
N THR A 43 -18.57 10.42 -1.98
CA THR A 43 -19.35 10.46 -0.73
C THR A 43 -18.81 9.41 0.25
N PRO A 44 -18.24 9.82 1.39
CA PRO A 44 -17.86 8.91 2.47
C PRO A 44 -19.11 8.20 3.05
N GLN A 45 -18.91 6.93 3.40
CA GLN A 45 -19.95 6.08 3.95
C GLN A 45 -19.44 5.36 5.20
N GLN A 46 -20.37 4.81 5.97
CA GLN A 46 -20.09 4.06 7.19
C GLN A 46 -20.76 2.70 7.14
N LEU A 47 -20.05 1.69 7.62
CA LEU A 47 -20.58 0.35 7.82
C LEU A 47 -20.49 0.01 9.31
N LYS A 48 -21.66 -0.26 9.91
CA LYS A 48 -21.71 -0.83 11.26
C LYS A 48 -21.42 -2.32 11.18
N LEU A 49 -20.38 -2.75 11.87
CA LEU A 49 -19.95 -4.14 11.99
C LEU A 49 -20.79 -4.92 13.02
N SER A 50 -20.59 -6.22 13.08
CA SER A 50 -21.31 -7.12 13.98
C SER A 50 -20.98 -6.89 15.47
N ASP A 51 -19.84 -6.29 15.78
CA ASP A 51 -19.39 -5.90 17.12
C ASP A 51 -19.69 -4.43 17.46
N ASP A 52 -20.59 -3.80 16.70
CA ASP A 52 -20.96 -2.38 16.80
C ASP A 52 -19.86 -1.38 16.40
N SER A 53 -18.67 -1.82 16.05
CA SER A 53 -17.63 -0.95 15.51
C SER A 53 -18.04 -0.33 14.17
N ILE A 54 -17.52 0.87 13.86
CA ILE A 54 -17.81 1.58 12.62
C ILE A 54 -16.59 1.55 11.73
N LEU A 55 -16.75 1.03 10.51
CA LEU A 55 -15.82 1.22 9.40
C LEU A 55 -16.24 2.38 8.52
N HIS A 56 -15.27 3.23 8.17
CA HIS A 56 -15.44 4.27 7.16
C HIS A 56 -14.93 3.76 5.81
N TYR A 57 -15.72 3.98 4.76
CA TYR A 57 -15.39 3.52 3.42
C TYR A 57 -15.92 4.46 2.34
N VAL A 58 -15.47 4.28 1.11
CA VAL A 58 -16.02 4.88 -0.10
C VAL A 58 -16.23 3.80 -1.15
N LEU A 59 -17.35 3.90 -1.89
CA LEU A 59 -17.63 3.11 -3.08
C LEU A 59 -17.82 4.09 -4.24
N ILE A 60 -16.90 4.04 -5.20
CA ILE A 60 -16.87 4.95 -6.35
C ILE A 60 -17.23 4.13 -7.59
N THR A 61 -18.37 4.45 -8.20
CA THR A 61 -18.92 3.67 -9.30
C THR A 61 -18.91 4.50 -10.59
N PRO A 62 -18.14 4.10 -11.63
CA PRO A 62 -18.22 4.73 -12.94
C PRO A 62 -19.54 4.36 -13.65
N ALA A 63 -19.88 5.04 -14.74
CA ALA A 63 -21.13 4.85 -15.46
C ALA A 63 -21.34 3.39 -15.95
N GLN A 64 -20.26 2.71 -16.32
CA GLN A 64 -20.26 1.32 -16.79
C GLN A 64 -19.11 0.56 -16.13
N PRO A 65 -19.30 0.05 -14.91
CA PRO A 65 -18.25 -0.67 -14.20
C PRO A 65 -18.01 -2.04 -14.83
N LYS A 66 -16.74 -2.42 -15.00
CA LYS A 66 -16.35 -3.74 -15.54
C LYS A 66 -15.91 -4.75 -14.48
N ALA A 67 -15.52 -4.26 -13.32
CA ALA A 67 -15.15 -5.04 -12.13
C ALA A 67 -15.09 -4.10 -10.93
N THR A 68 -15.13 -4.67 -9.72
CA THR A 68 -14.88 -3.94 -8.48
C THR A 68 -13.46 -4.20 -8.00
N VAL A 69 -12.68 -3.15 -7.78
CA VAL A 69 -11.34 -3.23 -7.14
C VAL A 69 -11.48 -2.83 -5.68
N VAL A 70 -11.20 -3.77 -4.78
CA VAL A 70 -11.08 -3.52 -3.34
C VAL A 70 -9.65 -3.14 -3.03
N VAL A 71 -9.42 -1.91 -2.55
CA VAL A 71 -8.10 -1.41 -2.17
C VAL A 71 -7.93 -1.49 -0.67
N VAL A 72 -6.92 -2.23 -0.22
CA VAL A 72 -6.61 -2.52 1.18
C VAL A 72 -5.32 -1.80 1.55
N ASN A 73 -5.44 -0.71 2.29
CA ASN A 73 -4.34 0.19 2.64
C ASN A 73 -3.40 -0.38 3.71
N GLY A 74 -2.22 0.22 3.84
CA GLY A 74 -1.22 -0.15 4.82
C GLY A 74 -1.51 0.39 6.23
N ARG A 75 -0.61 0.08 7.17
CA ARG A 75 -0.65 0.63 8.52
C ARG A 75 -0.36 2.13 8.50
N THR A 76 -0.99 2.91 9.36
CA THR A 76 -0.93 4.37 9.45
C THR A 76 -1.50 5.12 8.24
N GLU A 77 -2.19 4.42 7.37
CA GLU A 77 -2.82 5.00 6.19
C GLU A 77 -4.33 5.16 6.36
N SER A 78 -4.91 5.96 5.47
CA SER A 78 -6.35 6.08 5.28
C SER A 78 -6.68 5.95 3.81
N TYR A 79 -7.89 5.50 3.47
CA TYR A 79 -8.39 5.50 2.10
C TYR A 79 -8.30 6.90 1.46
N MET A 80 -8.35 7.96 2.26
CA MET A 80 -8.22 9.34 1.80
C MET A 80 -6.86 9.63 1.15
N LYS A 81 -5.83 8.86 1.44
CA LYS A 81 -4.52 8.94 0.80
C LYS A 81 -4.55 8.46 -0.65
N TYR A 82 -5.48 7.57 -1.00
CA TYR A 82 -5.53 6.87 -2.29
C TYR A 82 -6.36 7.58 -3.37
N GLN A 83 -6.59 8.90 -3.25
CA GLN A 83 -7.41 9.69 -4.19
C GLN A 83 -6.92 9.58 -5.64
N GLU A 84 -5.61 9.65 -5.88
CA GLU A 84 -5.01 9.53 -7.20
C GLU A 84 -5.27 8.15 -7.82
N LEU A 85 -5.01 7.08 -7.06
CA LEU A 85 -5.27 5.72 -7.49
C LEU A 85 -6.77 5.49 -7.77
N ALA A 86 -7.64 6.00 -6.91
CA ALA A 86 -9.09 5.90 -7.10
C ALA A 86 -9.55 6.59 -8.38
N TYR A 87 -9.03 7.78 -8.66
CA TYR A 87 -9.29 8.50 -9.90
C TYR A 87 -8.87 7.66 -11.11
N GLU A 88 -7.64 7.17 -11.15
CA GLU A 88 -7.11 6.38 -12.26
C GLU A 88 -7.88 5.08 -12.50
N LEU A 89 -8.16 4.32 -11.44
CA LEU A 89 -8.94 3.08 -11.55
C LEU A 89 -10.36 3.36 -12.07
N THR A 90 -10.99 4.44 -11.59
CA THR A 90 -12.33 4.84 -12.05
C THR A 90 -12.31 5.26 -13.52
N GLN A 91 -11.29 6.01 -13.98
CA GLN A 91 -11.11 6.35 -15.40
C GLN A 91 -10.90 5.10 -16.27
N GLN A 92 -10.35 4.03 -15.72
CA GLN A 92 -10.20 2.75 -16.39
C GLN A 92 -11.48 1.88 -16.34
N GLY A 93 -12.59 2.40 -15.80
CA GLY A 93 -13.87 1.70 -15.72
C GLY A 93 -13.97 0.68 -14.58
N TYR A 94 -13.15 0.81 -13.55
CA TYR A 94 -13.31 0.00 -12.34
C TYR A 94 -14.20 0.72 -11.32
N GLN A 95 -15.11 -0.01 -10.70
CA GLN A 95 -15.69 0.39 -9.44
C GLN A 95 -14.61 0.24 -8.35
N VAL A 96 -14.48 1.22 -7.45
CA VAL A 96 -13.41 1.23 -6.44
C VAL A 96 -14.01 1.25 -5.05
N LEU A 97 -13.72 0.23 -4.26
CA LEU A 97 -14.07 0.13 -2.86
C LEU A 97 -12.81 0.31 -2.01
N MET A 98 -12.78 1.34 -1.18
CA MET A 98 -11.67 1.63 -0.26
C MET A 98 -12.21 1.88 1.14
N PHE A 99 -11.46 1.52 2.16
CA PHE A 99 -11.91 1.64 3.56
C PHE A 99 -10.73 1.88 4.50
N ASP A 100 -11.02 2.37 5.68
CA ASP A 100 -10.06 2.46 6.78
C ASP A 100 -10.21 1.25 7.70
N HIS A 101 -9.12 0.59 8.00
CA HIS A 101 -9.11 -0.50 8.99
C HIS A 101 -9.52 0.01 10.36
N ARG A 102 -10.11 -0.87 11.20
CA ARG A 102 -10.26 -0.55 12.63
C ARG A 102 -8.92 -0.14 13.22
N GLY A 103 -8.93 0.77 14.17
CA GLY A 103 -7.74 1.31 14.81
C GLY A 103 -7.01 2.40 14.02
N GLN A 104 -7.41 2.73 12.78
CA GLN A 104 -6.77 3.79 11.99
C GLN A 104 -7.75 4.58 11.10
N GLY A 105 -7.24 5.64 10.45
CA GLY A 105 -8.03 6.49 9.57
C GLY A 105 -9.23 7.09 10.28
N LEU A 106 -10.39 7.09 9.63
CA LEU A 106 -11.67 7.56 10.18
C LEU A 106 -12.45 6.46 10.90
N SER A 107 -12.02 5.20 10.82
CA SER A 107 -12.66 4.06 11.48
C SER A 107 -12.44 4.06 13.00
N ALA A 108 -13.21 3.22 13.72
CA ALA A 108 -13.19 3.15 15.18
C ALA A 108 -11.78 2.99 15.74
N ARG A 109 -11.41 3.84 16.72
CA ARG A 109 -10.16 3.71 17.49
C ARG A 109 -10.36 2.70 18.61
N LEU A 110 -9.29 1.95 18.92
CA LEU A 110 -9.34 0.84 19.89
C LEU A 110 -8.72 1.17 21.24
N THR A 111 -8.13 2.36 21.39
CA THR A 111 -7.49 2.82 22.63
C THR A 111 -7.90 4.25 22.94
N GLU A 112 -7.83 4.66 24.21
CA GLU A 112 -8.10 6.05 24.63
C GLU A 112 -7.18 7.06 23.92
N ASN A 113 -5.91 6.68 23.70
CA ASN A 113 -4.99 7.49 22.92
C ASN A 113 -5.14 7.15 21.42
N PRO A 114 -5.76 8.03 20.61
CA PRO A 114 -6.07 7.73 19.21
C PRO A 114 -4.82 7.60 18.31
N HIS A 115 -3.63 7.98 18.80
CA HIS A 115 -2.38 7.81 18.08
C HIS A 115 -1.76 6.41 18.23
N LYS A 116 -2.29 5.54 19.08
CA LYS A 116 -1.78 4.17 19.22
C LYS A 116 -2.32 3.28 18.12
N GLY A 117 -1.41 2.73 17.31
CA GLY A 117 -1.74 1.67 16.35
C GLY A 117 -1.89 0.34 17.09
N HIS A 118 -3.11 -0.03 17.46
CA HIS A 118 -3.44 -1.20 18.27
C HIS A 118 -4.39 -2.13 17.56
N ILE A 119 -4.30 -3.42 17.85
CA ILE A 119 -5.27 -4.46 17.51
C ILE A 119 -5.22 -5.53 18.62
N GLU A 120 -6.35 -6.06 19.00
CA GLU A 120 -6.43 -7.15 19.96
C GLU A 120 -6.19 -8.52 19.32
N ASP A 121 -6.74 -8.72 18.11
CA ASP A 121 -6.54 -9.91 17.30
C ASP A 121 -6.41 -9.50 15.83
N PHE A 122 -5.36 -9.96 15.12
CA PHE A 122 -5.17 -9.66 13.71
C PHE A 122 -6.31 -10.18 12.83
N GLN A 123 -7.00 -11.24 13.27
CA GLN A 123 -8.18 -11.78 12.59
C GLN A 123 -9.29 -10.75 12.43
N GLN A 124 -9.41 -9.78 13.34
CA GLN A 124 -10.41 -8.72 13.25
C GLN A 124 -10.31 -7.91 11.96
N TYR A 125 -9.08 -7.70 11.41
CA TYR A 125 -8.91 -7.03 10.11
C TYR A 125 -9.52 -7.84 8.97
N ILE A 126 -9.37 -9.16 9.01
CA ILE A 126 -9.90 -10.07 7.99
C ILE A 126 -11.43 -10.13 8.07
N ASP A 127 -11.97 -10.24 9.29
CA ASP A 127 -13.41 -10.31 9.55
C ASP A 127 -14.12 -9.01 9.15
N ASP A 128 -13.51 -7.86 9.44
CA ASP A 128 -14.01 -6.54 9.03
C ASP A 128 -14.06 -6.41 7.51
N MET A 129 -12.95 -6.78 6.86
CA MET A 129 -12.88 -6.79 5.40
C MET A 129 -13.93 -7.74 4.81
N HIS A 130 -14.16 -8.90 5.43
CA HIS A 130 -15.15 -9.86 4.95
C HIS A 130 -16.58 -9.30 5.07
N GLN A 131 -16.92 -8.64 6.18
CA GLN A 131 -18.21 -7.98 6.33
C GLN A 131 -18.40 -6.86 5.30
N LEU A 132 -17.37 -6.04 5.04
CA LEU A 132 -17.44 -4.97 4.04
C LEU A 132 -17.58 -5.56 2.62
N VAL A 133 -16.74 -6.51 2.26
CA VAL A 133 -16.77 -7.14 0.92
C VAL A 133 -18.12 -7.82 0.68
N SER A 134 -18.63 -8.59 1.63
CA SER A 134 -19.90 -9.31 1.49
C SER A 134 -21.12 -8.38 1.41
N ARG A 135 -21.12 -7.26 2.14
CA ARG A 135 -22.30 -6.38 2.26
C ARG A 135 -22.27 -5.22 1.26
N VAL A 136 -21.09 -4.83 0.80
CA VAL A 136 -20.88 -3.67 -0.09
C VAL A 136 -20.22 -4.09 -1.39
N GLY A 137 -19.09 -4.80 -1.34
CA GLY A 137 -18.31 -5.19 -2.51
C GLY A 137 -19.06 -6.15 -3.44
N GLN A 138 -19.84 -7.05 -2.88
CA GLN A 138 -20.65 -8.03 -3.60
C GLN A 138 -22.12 -7.60 -3.79
N ALA A 139 -22.45 -6.33 -3.54
CA ALA A 139 -23.81 -5.83 -3.73
C ALA A 139 -24.28 -5.97 -5.20
N ASP A 140 -23.36 -5.84 -6.16
CA ASP A 140 -23.57 -6.22 -7.56
C ASP A 140 -22.80 -7.52 -7.87
N THR A 141 -23.50 -8.63 -7.84
CA THR A 141 -22.94 -9.96 -8.09
C THR A 141 -22.53 -10.21 -9.54
N SER A 142 -22.87 -9.31 -10.46
CA SER A 142 -22.46 -9.39 -11.88
C SER A 142 -21.03 -8.91 -12.11
N LEU A 143 -20.48 -8.12 -11.17
CA LEU A 143 -19.13 -7.58 -11.26
C LEU A 143 -18.09 -8.53 -10.63
N PRO A 144 -17.05 -8.92 -11.34
CA PRO A 144 -15.94 -9.64 -10.76
C PRO A 144 -15.22 -8.77 -9.72
N LEU A 145 -14.73 -9.39 -8.64
CA LEU A 145 -13.99 -8.73 -7.57
C LEU A 145 -12.49 -8.91 -7.78
N TYR A 146 -11.74 -7.82 -7.74
CA TYR A 146 -10.28 -7.77 -7.75
C TYR A 146 -9.77 -7.11 -6.47
N LEU A 147 -8.59 -7.52 -6.03
CA LEU A 147 -8.00 -7.10 -4.77
C LEU A 147 -6.66 -6.39 -5.02
N LEU A 148 -6.46 -5.23 -4.40
CA LEU A 148 -5.19 -4.51 -4.40
C LEU A 148 -4.78 -4.18 -2.96
N GLY A 149 -3.80 -4.89 -2.43
CA GLY A 149 -3.32 -4.71 -1.05
C GLY A 149 -1.93 -4.07 -1.00
N HIS A 150 -1.72 -3.12 -0.08
CA HIS A 150 -0.42 -2.50 0.17
C HIS A 150 0.07 -2.77 1.59
N SER A 151 1.35 -3.16 1.76
CA SER A 151 2.02 -3.30 3.07
C SER A 151 1.22 -4.19 4.03
N MET A 152 0.80 -3.70 5.20
CA MET A 152 -0.10 -4.41 6.11
C MET A 152 -1.39 -4.87 5.40
N GLY A 153 -1.94 -4.03 4.54
CA GLY A 153 -3.09 -4.40 3.70
C GLY A 153 -2.77 -5.57 2.76
N GLY A 154 -1.52 -5.72 2.33
CA GLY A 154 -1.04 -6.89 1.59
C GLY A 154 -1.04 -8.16 2.44
N ALA A 155 -0.66 -8.09 3.72
CA ALA A 155 -0.76 -9.20 4.66
C ALA A 155 -2.23 -9.58 4.92
N ILE A 156 -3.09 -8.60 5.20
CA ILE A 156 -4.54 -8.80 5.37
C ILE A 156 -5.14 -9.45 4.12
N SER A 157 -4.78 -8.95 2.93
CA SER A 157 -5.22 -9.51 1.65
C SER A 157 -4.78 -10.96 1.47
N THR A 158 -3.54 -11.29 1.81
CA THR A 158 -3.00 -12.67 1.75
C THR A 158 -3.80 -13.61 2.64
N LEU A 159 -3.99 -13.25 3.91
CA LEU A 159 -4.78 -14.04 4.87
C LEU A 159 -6.25 -14.16 4.45
N TYR A 160 -6.83 -13.09 3.91
CA TYR A 160 -8.18 -13.12 3.37
C TYR A 160 -8.33 -14.12 2.22
N LEU A 161 -7.41 -14.10 1.26
CA LEU A 161 -7.42 -15.02 0.12
C LEU A 161 -7.23 -16.48 0.53
N GLN A 162 -6.53 -16.73 1.64
CA GLN A 162 -6.36 -18.06 2.22
C GLN A 162 -7.65 -18.57 2.87
N GLN A 163 -8.39 -17.69 3.56
CA GLN A 163 -9.63 -18.04 4.26
C GLN A 163 -10.86 -18.06 3.34
N TYR A 164 -10.88 -17.19 2.32
CA TYR A 164 -11.99 -17.00 1.39
C TYR A 164 -11.51 -17.10 -0.07
N PRO A 165 -11.03 -18.27 -0.52
CA PRO A 165 -10.31 -18.42 -1.79
C PRO A 165 -11.18 -18.20 -3.05
N ASP A 166 -12.50 -18.21 -2.91
CA ASP A 166 -13.44 -18.13 -4.05
C ASP A 166 -14.09 -16.74 -4.19
N VAL A 167 -13.74 -15.75 -3.35
CA VAL A 167 -14.35 -14.41 -3.36
C VAL A 167 -13.76 -13.52 -4.44
N PHE A 168 -12.45 -13.49 -4.58
CA PHE A 168 -11.77 -12.67 -5.57
C PHE A 168 -11.32 -13.50 -6.77
N GLN A 169 -11.31 -12.88 -7.97
CA GLN A 169 -10.82 -13.53 -9.18
C GLN A 169 -9.36 -13.21 -9.48
N LYS A 170 -8.87 -12.08 -9.01
CA LYS A 170 -7.48 -11.63 -9.15
C LYS A 170 -7.03 -10.79 -7.97
N ALA A 171 -5.74 -10.83 -7.68
CA ALA A 171 -5.17 -9.96 -6.67
C ALA A 171 -3.79 -9.43 -7.09
N ALA A 172 -3.49 -8.19 -6.64
CA ALA A 172 -2.18 -7.57 -6.75
C ALA A 172 -1.74 -7.07 -5.36
N LEU A 173 -0.51 -7.36 -4.99
CA LEU A 173 0.07 -6.95 -3.72
C LEU A 173 1.27 -6.03 -3.97
N SER A 174 1.23 -4.85 -3.37
CA SER A 174 2.26 -3.81 -3.44
C SER A 174 3.05 -3.81 -2.14
N ALA A 175 4.32 -4.22 -2.20
CA ALA A 175 5.22 -4.32 -1.05
C ALA A 175 4.55 -4.97 0.19
N PRO A 176 3.95 -6.19 0.04
CA PRO A 176 3.15 -6.80 1.11
C PRO A 176 4.00 -7.11 2.35
N MET A 177 3.41 -6.94 3.54
CA MET A 177 4.02 -7.27 4.81
C MET A 177 3.98 -8.80 5.05
N HIS A 178 4.77 -9.55 4.28
CA HIS A 178 5.00 -10.99 4.53
C HIS A 178 6.06 -11.23 5.59
N GLY A 179 6.81 -10.21 5.97
CA GLY A 179 7.78 -10.12 7.05
C GLY A 179 8.04 -8.65 7.36
N ILE A 180 8.58 -8.36 8.54
CA ILE A 180 8.86 -7.01 9.02
C ILE A 180 10.37 -6.83 9.17
N ASN A 181 10.93 -5.76 8.58
CA ASN A 181 12.30 -5.37 8.86
C ASN A 181 12.37 -4.63 10.20
N GLY A 182 13.00 -5.22 11.20
CA GLY A 182 13.23 -4.58 12.48
C GLY A 182 14.22 -3.42 12.35
N LYS A 183 13.86 -2.22 12.80
CA LYS A 183 14.82 -1.10 13.00
C LYS A 183 15.73 -1.31 14.21
N LEU A 184 15.44 -2.28 15.05
CA LEU A 184 16.27 -2.71 16.16
C LEU A 184 17.39 -3.58 15.57
N ALA A 185 18.58 -3.54 16.15
CA ALA A 185 19.71 -4.39 15.80
C ALA A 185 19.44 -5.92 16.01
N TYR A 186 18.20 -6.28 16.11
CA TYR A 186 17.65 -7.61 16.28
C TYR A 186 16.94 -8.03 15.00
N ASP A 187 17.02 -9.31 14.69
CA ASP A 187 16.23 -9.87 13.61
C ASP A 187 14.72 -9.84 13.92
N GLU A 188 13.90 -10.13 12.91
CA GLU A 188 12.44 -10.14 13.03
C GLU A 188 11.96 -11.04 14.21
N TRP A 189 12.60 -12.19 14.41
CA TRP A 189 12.25 -13.16 15.45
C TRP A 189 12.52 -12.64 16.85
N ASP A 190 13.59 -11.85 17.04
CA ASP A 190 13.90 -11.26 18.33
C ASP A 190 12.88 -10.16 18.69
N ALA A 191 12.45 -9.35 17.73
CA ALA A 191 11.39 -8.39 17.93
C ALA A 191 10.05 -9.05 18.28
N CYS A 192 9.73 -10.18 17.66
CA CYS A 192 8.53 -10.99 17.93
C CYS A 192 8.56 -11.66 19.31
N ARG A 193 9.71 -12.19 19.72
CA ARG A 193 9.89 -12.75 21.08
C ARG A 193 9.75 -11.66 22.14
N LEU A 194 10.35 -10.51 21.90
CA LEU A 194 10.25 -9.38 22.81
C LEU A 194 8.78 -8.91 22.95
N ALA A 195 8.07 -8.78 21.84
CA ALA A 195 6.65 -8.43 21.85
C ALA A 195 5.82 -9.44 22.66
N SER A 196 6.05 -10.74 22.47
CA SER A 196 5.38 -11.79 23.23
C SER A 196 5.65 -11.72 24.74
N SER A 197 6.87 -11.33 25.14
CA SER A 197 7.26 -11.21 26.54
C SER A 197 6.68 -9.94 27.19
N VAL A 198 6.73 -8.81 26.49
CA VAL A 198 6.25 -7.52 27.02
C VAL A 198 4.75 -7.49 27.17
N THR A 199 4.00 -8.14 26.24
CA THR A 199 2.53 -8.15 26.28
C THR A 199 1.93 -8.89 27.46
N VAL A 200 2.73 -9.66 28.22
CA VAL A 200 2.32 -10.22 29.51
C VAL A 200 2.00 -9.09 30.53
N PHE A 201 2.65 -7.93 30.40
CA PHE A 201 2.50 -6.80 31.32
C PHE A 201 1.71 -5.65 30.74
N SER A 202 1.84 -5.38 29.44
CA SER A 202 1.14 -4.30 28.75
C SER A 202 0.99 -4.58 27.27
N THR A 203 -0.24 -4.60 26.77
CA THR A 203 -0.54 -4.73 25.34
C THR A 203 -0.57 -3.38 24.62
N GLU A 204 -0.94 -2.30 25.32
CA GLU A 204 -1.14 -0.97 24.74
C GLU A 204 0.09 -0.06 24.81
N GLY A 205 1.22 -0.50 25.42
CA GLY A 205 2.48 0.24 25.34
C GLY A 205 2.98 0.31 23.90
N TYR A 206 3.63 1.43 23.52
CA TYR A 206 4.25 1.53 22.19
C TYR A 206 5.37 0.50 22.03
N ALA A 207 5.40 -0.19 20.89
CA ALA A 207 6.46 -1.11 20.52
C ALA A 207 7.69 -0.33 20.06
N GLY A 208 8.84 -0.61 20.71
CA GLY A 208 10.09 0.08 20.43
C GLY A 208 10.33 1.31 21.33
N PHE A 209 11.43 1.99 21.06
CA PHE A 209 11.86 3.15 21.87
C PHE A 209 11.28 4.49 21.38
N SER A 210 10.37 4.48 20.45
CA SER A 210 9.69 5.68 20.00
C SER A 210 8.32 5.75 20.67
N ASP A 211 8.21 6.51 21.73
CA ASP A 211 6.93 6.91 22.35
C ASP A 211 6.12 7.81 21.40
N ALA A 212 6.01 7.44 20.14
CA ALA A 212 5.65 8.42 19.17
C ALA A 212 4.15 8.48 18.94
N PRO A 213 3.46 9.52 19.46
CA PRO A 213 2.32 10.05 18.75
C PRO A 213 2.72 10.34 17.30
N TYR A 214 1.75 10.54 16.43
CA TYR A 214 2.03 10.94 15.06
C TYR A 214 2.97 12.15 15.00
N VAL A 215 4.03 12.04 14.21
CA VAL A 215 4.96 13.12 13.89
C VAL A 215 5.11 13.21 12.37
N ALA A 216 4.85 14.38 11.82
CA ALA A 216 5.15 14.68 10.43
C ALA A 216 6.67 14.87 10.27
N GLY A 217 7.38 13.82 9.86
CA GLY A 217 8.82 13.90 9.58
C GLY A 217 9.13 14.67 8.28
N PRO A 218 10.35 15.22 8.13
CA PRO A 218 10.78 15.85 6.89
C PRO A 218 10.96 14.83 5.76
N PHE A 219 10.83 15.29 4.50
CA PHE A 219 10.98 14.42 3.33
C PHE A 219 12.34 13.73 3.26
N GLU A 220 13.39 14.42 3.65
CA GLU A 220 14.78 13.97 3.56
C GLU A 220 15.06 12.70 4.39
N SER A 221 14.34 12.50 5.47
CA SER A 221 14.45 11.30 6.34
C SER A 221 13.39 10.24 6.07
N ASN A 222 12.48 10.46 5.11
CA ASN A 222 11.41 9.51 4.84
C ASN A 222 11.92 8.25 4.12
N GLN A 223 11.36 7.10 4.51
CA GLN A 223 11.67 5.79 3.93
C GLN A 223 10.54 5.27 3.03
N LEU A 224 9.48 6.06 2.85
CA LEU A 224 8.23 5.61 2.23
C LEU A 224 8.25 5.77 0.72
N THR A 225 8.66 6.95 0.20
CA THR A 225 8.55 7.29 -1.22
C THR A 225 9.70 8.19 -1.68
N GLY A 226 10.05 8.10 -2.96
CA GLY A 226 10.94 9.04 -3.65
C GLY A 226 10.22 10.30 -4.13
N SER A 227 8.88 10.34 -4.16
CA SER A 227 8.11 11.49 -4.61
C SER A 227 7.94 12.54 -3.50
N LYS A 228 8.63 13.68 -3.64
CA LYS A 228 8.51 14.78 -2.69
C LYS A 228 7.11 15.41 -2.73
N ALA A 229 6.53 15.54 -3.92
CA ALA A 229 5.22 16.15 -4.10
C ALA A 229 4.11 15.33 -3.42
N ARG A 230 4.07 14.00 -3.63
CA ARG A 230 3.10 13.11 -2.97
C ARG A 230 3.31 13.03 -1.47
N TYR A 231 4.57 12.99 -1.03
CA TYR A 231 4.88 13.01 0.41
C TYR A 231 4.37 14.28 1.09
N GLN A 232 4.65 15.46 0.53
CA GLN A 232 4.20 16.73 1.08
C GLN A 232 2.68 16.86 1.06
N TRP A 233 2.04 16.43 -0.03
CA TRP A 233 0.59 16.39 -0.13
C TRP A 233 -0.04 15.51 0.94
N MET A 234 0.48 14.30 1.14
CA MET A 234 -0.01 13.38 2.19
C MET A 234 0.16 13.98 3.58
N ARG A 235 1.30 14.64 3.85
CA ARG A 235 1.53 15.30 5.16
C ARG A 235 0.56 16.45 5.40
N ALA A 236 0.28 17.26 4.38
CA ALA A 236 -0.75 18.29 4.45
C ALA A 236 -2.15 17.70 4.68
N LEU A 237 -2.51 16.63 3.96
CA LEU A 237 -3.77 15.92 4.16
C LEU A 237 -3.95 15.48 5.63
N TYR A 238 -2.90 14.93 6.26
CA TYR A 238 -2.95 14.45 7.65
C TYR A 238 -2.89 15.61 8.65
N GLN A 239 -2.26 16.72 8.30
CA GLN A 239 -2.28 17.94 9.11
C GLN A 239 -3.68 18.58 9.14
N ASP A 240 -4.33 18.64 7.98
CA ASP A 240 -5.67 19.20 7.84
C ASP A 240 -6.76 18.29 8.44
N ASN A 241 -6.46 16.99 8.59
CA ASN A 241 -7.37 15.98 9.12
C ASN A 241 -6.70 15.19 10.24
N SER A 242 -6.63 15.77 11.43
CA SER A 242 -5.93 15.16 12.58
C SER A 242 -6.45 13.77 12.98
N GLN A 243 -7.70 13.46 12.65
CA GLN A 243 -8.28 12.11 12.85
C GLN A 243 -7.56 11.02 12.07
N LEU A 244 -6.88 11.35 10.96
CA LEU A 244 -6.11 10.39 10.17
C LEU A 244 -4.75 10.06 10.79
N GLN A 245 -4.32 10.85 11.77
CA GLN A 245 -3.00 10.72 12.36
C GLN A 245 -2.92 9.48 13.24
N LEU A 246 -2.02 8.57 12.91
CA LEU A 246 -1.69 7.40 13.69
C LEU A 246 -0.17 7.36 13.95
N GLY A 247 0.22 7.12 15.17
CA GLY A 247 1.61 7.01 15.60
C GLY A 247 2.14 5.57 15.53
N GLY A 248 3.00 5.24 16.48
CA GLY A 248 3.65 3.94 16.59
C GLY A 248 2.68 2.78 16.80
N ALA A 249 3.15 1.57 16.47
CA ALA A 249 2.46 0.34 16.83
C ALA A 249 2.56 0.10 18.34
N THR A 250 1.55 -0.54 18.91
CA THR A 250 1.62 -1.08 20.28
C THR A 250 2.32 -2.44 20.29
N TRP A 251 2.77 -2.89 21.46
CA TRP A 251 3.28 -4.24 21.66
C TRP A 251 2.22 -5.30 21.30
N GLY A 252 0.94 -5.02 21.60
CA GLY A 252 -0.19 -5.86 21.21
C GLY A 252 -0.27 -6.01 19.71
N TRP A 253 -0.22 -4.91 18.96
CA TRP A 253 -0.22 -4.95 17.49
C TRP A 253 0.97 -5.76 16.95
N LEU A 254 2.18 -5.49 17.45
CA LEU A 254 3.38 -6.21 16.98
C LEU A 254 3.30 -7.71 17.27
N LYS A 255 2.84 -8.10 18.45
CA LYS A 255 2.63 -9.51 18.78
C LYS A 255 1.64 -10.18 17.81
N GLN A 256 0.52 -9.53 17.53
CA GLN A 256 -0.50 -10.04 16.61
C GLN A 256 0.03 -10.14 15.17
N ALA A 257 0.76 -9.13 14.70
CA ALA A 257 1.42 -9.18 13.41
C ALA A 257 2.39 -10.37 13.33
N CYS A 258 3.28 -10.53 14.33
CA CYS A 258 4.21 -11.65 14.40
C CYS A 258 3.53 -13.03 14.39
N ALA A 259 2.34 -13.16 14.99
CA ALA A 259 1.61 -14.43 15.04
C ALA A 259 1.09 -14.87 13.65
N VAL A 260 0.79 -13.92 12.76
CA VAL A 260 0.23 -14.23 11.42
C VAL A 260 1.28 -14.36 10.32
N LEU A 261 2.50 -13.83 10.51
CA LEU A 261 3.55 -13.88 9.47
C LEU A 261 3.86 -15.32 9.00
N PRO A 262 4.08 -16.32 9.90
CA PRO A 262 4.32 -17.69 9.46
C PRO A 262 3.12 -18.34 8.77
N GLN A 263 1.90 -17.95 9.16
CA GLN A 263 0.67 -18.55 8.62
C GLN A 263 0.54 -18.27 7.12
N MET A 264 0.91 -17.06 6.66
CA MET A 264 0.84 -16.71 5.25
C MET A 264 1.63 -17.64 4.36
N GLN A 265 2.81 -18.05 4.78
CA GLN A 265 3.63 -19.04 4.04
C GLN A 265 3.09 -20.45 4.16
N LEU A 266 2.75 -20.89 5.38
CA LEU A 266 2.24 -22.24 5.65
C LEU A 266 0.94 -22.53 4.89
N GLN A 267 0.10 -21.53 4.70
CA GLN A 267 -1.20 -21.65 4.06
C GLN A 267 -1.21 -21.10 2.61
N ALA A 268 -0.06 -20.80 2.01
CA ALA A 268 0.02 -20.24 0.67
C ALA A 268 -0.74 -21.06 -0.39
N SER A 269 -0.78 -22.39 -0.26
CA SER A 269 -1.51 -23.30 -1.15
C SER A 269 -3.04 -23.12 -1.14
N GLN A 270 -3.60 -22.41 -0.16
CA GLN A 270 -5.02 -22.07 -0.12
C GLN A 270 -5.39 -20.98 -1.14
N ILE A 271 -4.42 -20.18 -1.60
CA ILE A 271 -4.67 -19.14 -2.62
C ILE A 271 -4.80 -19.81 -3.97
N LYS A 272 -5.97 -19.66 -4.60
CA LYS A 272 -6.33 -20.33 -5.86
C LYS A 272 -6.35 -19.41 -7.08
N ILE A 273 -6.19 -18.11 -6.86
CA ILE A 273 -6.31 -17.09 -7.91
C ILE A 273 -4.93 -16.59 -8.39
N PRO A 274 -4.84 -16.04 -9.62
CA PRO A 274 -3.62 -15.36 -10.06
C PRO A 274 -3.27 -14.19 -9.14
N LEU A 275 -2.04 -14.20 -8.62
CA LEU A 275 -1.54 -13.21 -7.66
C LEU A 275 -0.30 -12.48 -8.22
N LEU A 276 -0.42 -11.18 -8.46
CA LEU A 276 0.72 -10.32 -8.77
C LEU A 276 1.36 -9.83 -7.46
N VAL A 277 2.63 -10.10 -7.24
CA VAL A 277 3.38 -9.58 -6.09
C VAL A 277 4.49 -8.65 -6.57
N MET A 278 4.47 -7.41 -6.09
CA MET A 278 5.45 -6.38 -6.42
C MET A 278 6.26 -6.01 -5.17
N GLN A 279 7.58 -6.07 -5.30
CA GLN A 279 8.56 -5.74 -4.25
C GLN A 279 9.22 -4.41 -4.57
N ALA A 280 9.37 -3.55 -3.59
CA ALA A 280 10.16 -2.34 -3.73
C ALA A 280 11.66 -2.66 -3.50
N GLU A 281 12.53 -2.26 -4.43
CA GLU A 281 13.96 -2.59 -4.34
C GLU A 281 14.64 -1.97 -3.11
N LEU A 282 14.25 -0.76 -2.75
CA LEU A 282 14.85 0.03 -1.65
C LEU A 282 14.00 -0.02 -0.37
N ASP A 283 13.16 -1.05 -0.23
CA ASP A 283 12.30 -1.20 0.95
C ASP A 283 13.10 -1.51 2.20
N THR A 284 12.89 -0.71 3.25
CA THR A 284 13.51 -0.90 4.56
C THR A 284 12.48 -1.21 5.65
N ILE A 285 11.20 -1.35 5.28
CA ILE A 285 10.08 -1.50 6.21
C ILE A 285 9.63 -2.96 6.28
N VAL A 286 9.45 -3.60 5.11
CA VAL A 286 9.04 -5.01 5.03
C VAL A 286 10.15 -5.87 4.46
N SER A 287 10.14 -7.17 4.82
CA SER A 287 11.18 -8.12 4.46
C SER A 287 11.07 -8.52 2.98
N ALA A 288 12.09 -8.16 2.20
CA ALA A 288 12.24 -8.60 0.82
C ALA A 288 12.39 -10.13 0.72
N THR A 289 13.12 -10.74 1.65
CA THR A 289 13.32 -12.20 1.71
C THR A 289 12.00 -12.92 1.92
N ALA A 290 11.17 -12.45 2.86
CA ALA A 290 9.87 -13.08 3.13
C ALA A 290 8.92 -13.01 1.92
N GLN A 291 8.96 -11.94 1.11
CA GLN A 291 8.20 -11.85 -0.14
C GLN A 291 8.71 -12.85 -1.20
N GLN A 292 10.03 -13.04 -1.29
CA GLN A 292 10.65 -14.04 -2.20
C GLN A 292 10.26 -15.45 -1.80
N GLU A 293 10.37 -15.77 -0.52
CA GLU A 293 10.01 -17.09 0.04
C GLU A 293 8.51 -17.38 -0.17
N PHE A 294 7.65 -16.40 0.07
CA PHE A 294 6.21 -16.55 -0.17
C PHE A 294 5.92 -16.90 -1.64
N CYS A 295 6.49 -16.18 -2.60
CA CYS A 295 6.31 -16.51 -4.03
C CYS A 295 6.90 -17.88 -4.39
N ALA A 296 8.01 -18.29 -3.79
CA ALA A 296 8.60 -19.60 -4.01
C ALA A 296 7.70 -20.73 -3.49
N VAL A 297 7.15 -20.56 -2.27
CA VAL A 297 6.20 -21.54 -1.70
C VAL A 297 4.93 -21.62 -2.56
N LEU A 298 4.38 -20.49 -2.97
CA LEU A 298 3.19 -20.44 -3.80
C LEU A 298 3.41 -21.13 -5.16
N ALA A 299 4.57 -20.95 -5.78
CA ALA A 299 4.92 -21.58 -7.06
C ALA A 299 5.02 -23.11 -6.96
N ASN A 300 5.46 -23.63 -5.81
CA ASN A 300 5.59 -25.06 -5.59
C ASN A 300 4.27 -25.78 -5.28
N ASN A 301 3.28 -25.05 -4.78
CA ASN A 301 2.07 -25.64 -4.20
C ASN A 301 0.80 -25.45 -5.04
N SER A 302 0.83 -24.61 -6.08
CA SER A 302 -0.38 -24.28 -6.84
C SER A 302 -0.10 -24.02 -8.32
N ASN A 303 -1.13 -24.24 -9.14
CA ASN A 303 -1.12 -23.81 -10.55
C ASN A 303 -1.12 -22.28 -10.71
N SER A 304 -1.19 -21.52 -9.65
CA SER A 304 -1.35 -20.07 -9.69
C SER A 304 -0.06 -19.29 -9.49
N GLY A 305 0.90 -19.70 -8.66
CA GLY A 305 2.17 -18.99 -8.45
C GLY A 305 2.07 -17.45 -8.38
N CYS A 306 3.15 -16.76 -8.07
CA CYS A 306 3.20 -15.31 -8.33
C CYS A 306 3.30 -15.07 -9.84
N VAL A 307 2.35 -14.32 -10.42
CA VAL A 307 2.27 -14.06 -11.87
C VAL A 307 3.55 -13.37 -12.37
N GLY A 308 4.27 -14.05 -13.28
CA GLY A 308 5.57 -13.59 -13.77
C GLY A 308 6.69 -13.61 -12.73
N GLY A 309 6.51 -14.37 -11.63
CA GLY A 309 7.40 -14.37 -10.47
C GLY A 309 7.26 -13.10 -9.62
N LEU A 310 8.11 -12.95 -8.60
CA LEU A 310 8.18 -11.73 -7.82
C LEU A 310 8.65 -10.55 -8.68
N GLN A 311 7.85 -9.50 -8.77
CA GLN A 311 8.15 -8.32 -9.59
C GLN A 311 8.92 -7.27 -8.78
N VAL A 312 10.23 -7.22 -8.90
CA VAL A 312 11.07 -6.20 -8.23
C VAL A 312 10.99 -4.86 -8.98
N ILE A 313 10.51 -3.82 -8.31
CA ILE A 313 10.41 -2.46 -8.85
C ILE A 313 11.67 -1.69 -8.49
N LYS A 314 12.49 -1.42 -9.50
CA LYS A 314 13.81 -0.79 -9.38
C LYS A 314 13.70 0.65 -8.90
N GLY A 315 14.58 1.04 -7.98
CA GLY A 315 14.66 2.40 -7.43
C GLY A 315 13.49 2.80 -6.53
N ALA A 316 12.49 1.93 -6.34
CA ALA A 316 11.32 2.21 -5.52
C ALA A 316 11.60 2.04 -4.03
N LYS A 317 11.07 2.93 -3.22
CA LYS A 317 10.90 2.78 -1.78
C LYS A 317 9.57 2.06 -1.48
N HIS A 318 9.24 1.90 -0.20
CA HIS A 318 8.13 1.08 0.29
C HIS A 318 6.77 1.33 -0.39
N GLU A 319 6.39 2.59 -0.59
CA GLU A 319 5.06 2.98 -1.08
C GLU A 319 5.01 3.04 -2.62
N LEU A 320 5.05 1.89 -3.31
CA LEU A 320 5.07 1.77 -4.77
C LEU A 320 3.97 2.58 -5.48
N LEU A 321 2.79 2.67 -4.87
CA LEU A 321 1.63 3.41 -5.40
C LEU A 321 1.72 4.93 -5.17
N PHE A 322 2.76 5.39 -4.46
CA PHE A 322 3.04 6.79 -4.14
C PHE A 322 4.44 7.24 -4.55
N GLU A 323 5.10 6.47 -5.40
CA GLU A 323 6.43 6.78 -5.89
C GLU A 323 6.44 7.91 -6.93
N GLN A 324 7.64 8.31 -7.38
CA GLN A 324 7.82 9.24 -8.49
C GLN A 324 7.07 8.74 -9.73
N ASP A 325 6.61 9.65 -10.58
CA ASP A 325 5.73 9.36 -11.72
C ASP A 325 6.19 8.18 -12.56
N THR A 326 7.46 8.11 -12.93
CA THR A 326 8.01 7.03 -13.78
C THR A 326 7.96 5.65 -13.11
N ILE A 327 8.21 5.57 -11.81
CA ILE A 327 8.15 4.33 -11.03
C ILE A 327 6.69 3.97 -10.78
N ARG A 328 5.90 4.91 -10.32
CA ARG A 328 4.49 4.72 -10.01
C ARG A 328 3.69 4.28 -11.24
N GLN A 329 3.90 4.93 -12.39
CA GLN A 329 3.25 4.55 -13.64
C GLN A 329 3.53 3.09 -13.99
N GLN A 330 4.77 2.64 -13.88
CA GLN A 330 5.16 1.24 -14.11
C GLN A 330 4.39 0.27 -13.19
N VAL A 331 4.19 0.65 -11.92
CA VAL A 331 3.44 -0.14 -10.94
C VAL A 331 1.95 -0.21 -11.31
N VAL A 332 1.33 0.94 -11.60
CA VAL A 332 -0.09 1.01 -11.96
C VAL A 332 -0.35 0.27 -13.27
N GLU A 333 0.52 0.40 -14.28
CA GLU A 333 0.42 -0.36 -15.53
C GLU A 333 0.47 -1.87 -15.31
N LYS A 334 1.36 -2.36 -14.43
CA LYS A 334 1.41 -3.80 -14.08
C LYS A 334 0.11 -4.26 -13.40
N VAL A 335 -0.44 -3.49 -12.49
CA VAL A 335 -1.74 -3.78 -11.84
C VAL A 335 -2.86 -3.83 -12.86
N LEU A 336 -2.97 -2.82 -13.72
CA LEU A 336 -4.00 -2.74 -14.74
C LEU A 336 -3.87 -3.87 -15.78
N ALA A 337 -2.66 -4.17 -16.23
CA ALA A 337 -2.39 -5.29 -17.14
C ALA A 337 -2.80 -6.63 -16.53
N HIS A 338 -2.46 -6.84 -15.24
CA HIS A 338 -2.86 -8.05 -14.51
C HIS A 338 -4.38 -8.17 -14.39
N PHE A 339 -5.09 -7.07 -14.06
CA PHE A 339 -6.54 -7.08 -13.96
C PHE A 339 -7.24 -7.22 -15.32
N ALA A 340 -6.63 -6.79 -16.41
CA ALA A 340 -7.17 -6.92 -17.77
C ALA A 340 -6.97 -8.32 -18.40
N THR A 341 -6.10 -9.19 -17.88
CA THR A 341 -5.97 -10.59 -18.39
C THR A 341 -7.31 -11.32 -18.29
N ARG A 342 -7.59 -12.22 -19.22
CA ARG A 342 -8.80 -13.07 -19.22
C ARG A 342 -8.60 -14.30 -18.36
#